data_1159371db0695cda1da57b09a118fb81
#
_entry.id   1159371db0695cda1da57b09a118fb81
#
_cell.length_a   1.000
_cell.length_b   1.000
_cell.length_c   1.000
_cell.angle_alpha   90.00
_cell.angle_beta   90.00
_cell.angle_gamma   90.00
#
_symmetry.space_group_name_H-M   'P 1'
#
loop_
_entity.id
_entity.type
_entity.pdbx_description
1 polymer ?
#
loop_
_entity_poly.entity_id
_entity_poly.type
_entity_poly.pdbx_seq_one_letter_code
_entity_poly.pdbx_strand_id
1 'polypeptide(L)'
;MKKVKKALFSRRWQEVREMLDIKFVREHLDDVKTMLKHRCNPLSLDDFEVLEKRRRAILGEVEGLKGERNAVSKTISQMKKNGEDAAKLVEDMRGVGDRITVLDEELRSVEARLKEILLNIPNMPKDDVPIGKDDTENPEVRRWGEPVKFPFAPKAHWDLGEDLDIFDFERAAKVSGARFTFYKGLGARLERACINFMMDLHARQGYTEMLAPYIVSRDSMIGTGQLPKFAEDMFKLEGLEQYLVPTAEVPATNYHREEILDGAKLPEHYTVYTASFRAEAGSAGRDTRGLIRQHQFNKVELIKFTQPENSWEELEGMVRDAEEVLKLLNLPYRVVTLCTGDMGFTSAKTYDIEVWMPAQDRYR
;
A
#
# COMPACT_ATOMS: atom_id res chain seq x y z
N MET A 1 7.47 2.65 -38.55
CA MET A 1 7.03 1.71 -37.54
C MET A 1 7.32 2.15 -36.10
N LYS A 2 8.51 2.65 -35.70
CA LYS A 2 8.81 3.10 -34.32
C LYS A 2 7.95 4.28 -33.80
N LYS A 3 7.58 5.26 -34.66
CA LYS A 3 6.74 6.42 -34.25
C LYS A 3 5.26 6.05 -34.02
N VAL A 4 4.73 5.08 -34.77
CA VAL A 4 3.32 4.60 -34.58
C VAL A 4 3.17 3.76 -33.34
N LYS A 5 4.17 2.94 -32.98
CA LYS A 5 4.17 2.19 -31.71
C LYS A 5 4.20 3.10 -30.47
N LYS A 6 4.97 4.22 -30.54
CA LYS A 6 5.05 5.18 -29.42
C LYS A 6 3.74 5.96 -29.22
N ALA A 7 2.98 6.25 -30.30
CA ALA A 7 1.69 6.94 -30.21
C ALA A 7 0.53 6.01 -29.77
N LEU A 8 0.58 4.72 -30.14
CA LEU A 8 -0.36 3.71 -29.67
C LEU A 8 -0.12 3.36 -28.19
N PHE A 9 1.15 3.31 -27.77
CA PHE A 9 1.54 3.06 -26.37
C PHE A 9 1.06 4.21 -25.46
N SER A 10 1.21 5.48 -25.88
CA SER A 10 0.77 6.64 -25.08
C SER A 10 -0.75 6.76 -24.94
N ARG A 11 -1.55 6.33 -25.93
CA ARG A 11 -3.03 6.37 -25.83
C ARG A 11 -3.62 5.26 -24.98
N ARG A 12 -3.01 4.07 -24.96
CA ARG A 12 -3.51 2.93 -24.18
C ARG A 12 -3.29 3.09 -22.69
N TRP A 13 -2.28 3.84 -22.25
CA TRP A 13 -2.00 4.17 -20.87
C TRP A 13 -2.84 5.35 -20.33
N GLN A 14 -3.53 6.09 -21.17
CA GLN A 14 -4.41 7.19 -20.76
C GLN A 14 -5.80 6.71 -20.28
N GLU A 15 -6.15 5.45 -20.48
CA GLU A 15 -7.41 4.86 -20.03
C GLU A 15 -7.26 3.99 -18.75
N VAL A 16 -6.04 3.66 -18.35
CA VAL A 16 -5.78 2.99 -17.06
C VAL A 16 -5.83 4.06 -15.97
N ARG A 17 -6.80 3.99 -15.09
CA ARG A 17 -6.88 4.81 -13.87
C ARG A 17 -5.71 4.41 -12.97
N GLU A 18 -4.59 5.05 -13.15
CA GLU A 18 -3.45 4.97 -12.23
C GLU A 18 -3.90 5.44 -10.84
N MET A 19 -3.19 4.97 -9.77
CA MET A 19 -3.38 5.48 -8.40
C MET A 19 -3.60 6.99 -8.43
N LEU A 20 -4.41 7.51 -7.51
CA LEU A 20 -4.93 8.88 -7.49
C LEU A 20 -3.84 9.93 -7.68
N ASP A 21 -3.44 10.16 -8.94
CA ASP A 21 -2.51 11.21 -9.29
C ASP A 21 -3.20 12.59 -9.23
N ILE A 22 -2.41 13.64 -9.29
CA ILE A 22 -2.90 15.02 -9.21
C ILE A 22 -3.92 15.36 -10.32
N LYS A 23 -3.75 14.79 -11.52
CA LYS A 23 -4.65 15.04 -12.66
C LYS A 23 -6.00 14.35 -12.42
N PHE A 24 -5.96 13.10 -11.98
CA PHE A 24 -7.18 12.35 -11.64
C PHE A 24 -7.98 13.06 -10.54
N VAL A 25 -7.34 13.42 -9.43
CA VAL A 25 -8.01 14.11 -8.32
C VAL A 25 -8.62 15.45 -8.77
N ARG A 26 -7.92 16.20 -9.62
CA ARG A 26 -8.43 17.45 -10.18
C ARG A 26 -9.65 17.27 -11.07
N GLU A 27 -9.63 16.26 -11.94
CA GLU A 27 -10.68 16.00 -12.93
C GLU A 27 -11.92 15.33 -12.32
N HIS A 28 -11.75 14.62 -11.18
CA HIS A 28 -12.78 13.84 -10.48
C HIS A 28 -12.94 14.27 -9.02
N LEU A 29 -12.81 15.57 -8.74
CA LEU A 29 -12.76 16.08 -7.37
C LEU A 29 -14.01 15.71 -6.54
N ASP A 30 -15.19 15.82 -7.13
CA ASP A 30 -16.46 15.50 -6.46
C ASP A 30 -16.61 13.99 -6.19
N ASP A 31 -16.11 13.14 -7.11
CA ASP A 31 -16.07 11.69 -6.92
C ASP A 31 -15.13 11.33 -5.77
N VAL A 32 -13.95 11.97 -5.71
CA VAL A 32 -12.98 11.77 -4.61
C VAL A 32 -13.55 12.26 -3.28
N LYS A 33 -14.22 13.42 -3.24
CA LYS A 33 -14.91 13.90 -2.03
C LYS A 33 -16.02 12.93 -1.57
N THR A 34 -16.74 12.36 -2.50
CA THR A 34 -17.78 11.34 -2.22
C THR A 34 -17.18 10.05 -1.70
N MET A 35 -16.10 9.58 -2.34
CA MET A 35 -15.34 8.42 -1.88
C MET A 35 -14.80 8.60 -0.46
N LEU A 36 -14.21 9.76 -0.14
CA LEU A 36 -13.74 10.05 1.23
C LEU A 36 -14.86 9.92 2.26
N LYS A 37 -16.08 10.40 1.96
CA LYS A 37 -17.25 10.22 2.83
C LYS A 37 -17.62 8.73 3.00
N HIS A 38 -17.68 7.98 1.90
CA HIS A 38 -17.99 6.55 1.94
C HIS A 38 -16.93 5.75 2.72
N ARG A 39 -15.67 6.17 2.67
CA ARG A 39 -14.57 5.58 3.43
C ARG A 39 -14.42 6.12 4.85
N CYS A 40 -15.39 6.88 5.34
CA CYS A 40 -15.35 7.49 6.67
C CYS A 40 -14.04 8.27 6.93
N ASN A 41 -13.43 8.84 5.87
CA ASN A 41 -12.17 9.55 5.95
C ASN A 41 -12.41 11.06 6.14
N PRO A 42 -11.85 11.70 7.20
CA PRO A 42 -12.09 13.11 7.52
C PRO A 42 -11.27 14.10 6.67
N LEU A 43 -10.45 13.62 5.72
CA LEU A 43 -9.59 14.47 4.91
C LEU A 43 -10.41 15.51 4.13
N SER A 44 -10.10 16.83 4.30
CA SER A 44 -10.60 17.89 3.42
C SER A 44 -9.69 18.06 2.20
N LEU A 45 -10.29 18.33 1.03
CA LEU A 45 -9.58 18.65 -0.21
C LEU A 45 -9.58 20.16 -0.54
N ASP A 46 -9.98 21.02 0.37
CA ASP A 46 -10.05 22.46 0.12
C ASP A 46 -8.66 23.04 -0.18
N ASP A 47 -7.65 22.64 0.59
CA ASP A 47 -6.27 23.02 0.34
C ASP A 47 -5.74 22.48 -0.99
N PHE A 48 -6.16 21.29 -1.40
CA PHE A 48 -5.80 20.72 -2.70
C PHE A 48 -6.27 21.62 -3.86
N GLU A 49 -7.52 22.08 -3.82
CA GLU A 49 -8.08 22.93 -4.87
C GLU A 49 -7.29 24.25 -5.00
N VAL A 50 -6.98 24.88 -3.87
CA VAL A 50 -6.23 26.14 -3.82
C VAL A 50 -4.80 25.95 -4.36
N LEU A 51 -4.11 24.93 -3.86
CA LEU A 51 -2.73 24.65 -4.22
C LEU A 51 -2.58 24.21 -5.68
N GLU A 52 -3.50 23.37 -6.18
CA GLU A 52 -3.48 22.93 -7.58
C GLU A 52 -3.74 24.07 -8.56
N LYS A 53 -4.67 24.96 -8.24
CA LYS A 53 -4.90 26.19 -9.01
C LYS A 53 -3.65 27.08 -9.03
N ARG A 54 -3.00 27.24 -7.86
CA ARG A 54 -1.74 28.01 -7.76
C ARG A 54 -0.61 27.36 -8.57
N ARG A 55 -0.45 26.03 -8.46
CA ARG A 55 0.53 25.28 -9.25
C ARG A 55 0.38 25.52 -10.73
N ARG A 56 -0.82 25.44 -11.28
CA ARG A 56 -1.06 25.69 -12.72
C ARG A 56 -0.76 27.13 -13.11
N ALA A 57 -1.11 28.08 -12.26
CA ALA A 57 -0.80 29.48 -12.52
C ALA A 57 0.72 29.71 -12.59
N ILE A 58 1.49 29.16 -11.65
CA ILE A 58 2.95 29.25 -11.63
C ILE A 58 3.55 28.59 -12.89
N LEU A 59 3.12 27.38 -13.23
CA LEU A 59 3.60 26.67 -14.41
C LEU A 59 3.38 27.47 -15.70
N GLY A 60 2.19 28.07 -15.88
CA GLY A 60 1.88 28.91 -17.02
C GLY A 60 2.74 30.18 -17.08
N GLU A 61 2.96 30.84 -15.92
CA GLU A 61 3.82 32.02 -15.84
C GLU A 61 5.27 31.69 -16.15
N VAL A 62 5.81 30.60 -15.56
CA VAL A 62 7.19 30.14 -15.80
C VAL A 62 7.40 29.72 -17.25
N GLU A 63 6.43 29.05 -17.86
CA GLU A 63 6.52 28.66 -19.28
C GLU A 63 6.55 29.89 -20.19
N GLY A 64 5.69 30.88 -19.94
CA GLY A 64 5.69 32.16 -20.62
C GLY A 64 7.04 32.91 -20.52
N LEU A 65 7.55 33.06 -19.29
CA LEU A 65 8.82 33.71 -19.01
C LEU A 65 10.03 32.98 -19.67
N LYS A 66 10.03 31.63 -19.63
CA LYS A 66 11.06 30.82 -20.31
C LYS A 66 10.99 30.98 -21.85
N GLY A 67 9.79 31.08 -22.40
CA GLY A 67 9.55 31.38 -23.80
C GLY A 67 10.09 32.76 -24.20
N GLU A 68 9.76 33.80 -23.45
CA GLU A 68 10.26 35.17 -23.62
C GLU A 68 11.79 35.23 -23.55
N ARG A 69 12.38 34.67 -22.51
CA ARG A 69 13.83 34.60 -22.31
C ARG A 69 14.52 33.94 -23.50
N ASN A 70 13.95 32.86 -24.06
CA ASN A 70 14.53 32.18 -25.23
C ASN A 70 14.43 33.01 -26.49
N ALA A 71 13.33 33.74 -26.71
CA ALA A 71 13.16 34.65 -27.84
C ALA A 71 14.14 35.82 -27.77
N VAL A 72 14.19 36.51 -26.63
CA VAL A 72 15.08 37.67 -26.40
C VAL A 72 16.55 37.26 -26.45
N SER A 73 16.92 36.05 -25.96
CA SER A 73 18.30 35.55 -26.09
C SER A 73 18.77 35.42 -27.51
N LYS A 74 17.87 35.03 -28.45
CA LYS A 74 18.18 35.02 -29.89
C LYS A 74 18.41 36.42 -30.42
N THR A 75 17.56 37.37 -30.01
CA THR A 75 17.69 38.81 -30.40
C THR A 75 19.00 39.40 -29.90
N ILE A 76 19.33 39.19 -28.61
CA ILE A 76 20.61 39.63 -28.04
C ILE A 76 21.80 39.06 -28.81
N SER A 77 21.75 37.78 -29.19
CA SER A 77 22.80 37.15 -29.93
C SER A 77 22.97 37.79 -31.35
N GLN A 78 21.86 38.18 -31.98
CA GLN A 78 21.86 38.84 -33.27
C GLN A 78 22.42 40.28 -33.15
N MET A 79 21.96 41.04 -32.16
CA MET A 79 22.44 42.42 -31.89
C MET A 79 23.97 42.44 -31.67
N LYS A 80 24.46 41.52 -30.81
CA LYS A 80 25.91 41.39 -30.57
C LYS A 80 26.71 41.07 -31.84
N LYS A 81 26.17 40.23 -32.75
CA LYS A 81 26.80 39.92 -34.04
C LYS A 81 26.84 41.17 -34.94
N ASN A 82 25.84 42.01 -34.88
CA ASN A 82 25.73 43.25 -35.65
C ASN A 82 26.52 44.40 -35.03
N GLY A 83 27.13 44.25 -33.83
CA GLY A 83 27.82 45.34 -33.12
C GLY A 83 26.88 46.34 -32.42
N GLU A 84 25.59 45.95 -32.24
CA GLU A 84 24.57 46.77 -31.57
C GLU A 84 24.63 46.61 -30.06
N ASP A 85 24.23 47.65 -29.29
CA ASP A 85 24.15 47.60 -27.84
C ASP A 85 22.94 46.83 -27.39
N ALA A 86 23.17 45.75 -26.61
CA ALA A 86 22.14 44.87 -26.02
C ALA A 86 22.08 44.96 -24.51
N ALA A 87 22.76 45.94 -23.86
CA ALA A 87 22.91 45.99 -22.42
C ALA A 87 21.56 46.01 -21.70
N LYS A 88 20.60 46.83 -22.14
CA LYS A 88 19.26 46.92 -21.56
C LYS A 88 18.50 45.60 -21.64
N LEU A 89 18.53 44.90 -22.79
CA LEU A 89 17.88 43.61 -22.96
C LEU A 89 18.50 42.53 -22.09
N VAL A 90 19.81 42.60 -21.86
CA VAL A 90 20.50 41.66 -20.91
C VAL A 90 20.04 41.91 -19.48
N GLU A 91 19.89 43.17 -19.08
CA GLU A 91 19.43 43.53 -17.74
C GLU A 91 17.96 43.12 -17.52
N ASP A 92 17.07 43.38 -18.50
CA ASP A 92 15.66 42.92 -18.45
C ASP A 92 15.57 41.39 -18.30
N MET A 93 16.41 40.66 -19.09
CA MET A 93 16.43 39.19 -18.99
C MET A 93 17.01 38.66 -17.68
N ARG A 94 17.82 39.43 -16.99
CA ARG A 94 18.26 39.09 -15.62
C ARG A 94 17.07 39.12 -14.66
N GLY A 95 16.24 40.21 -14.73
CA GLY A 95 15.01 40.28 -13.94
C GLY A 95 14.02 39.15 -14.24
N VAL A 96 13.89 38.75 -15.51
CA VAL A 96 13.09 37.57 -15.89
C VAL A 96 13.68 36.29 -15.28
N GLY A 97 15.01 36.14 -15.28
CA GLY A 97 15.67 35.01 -14.66
C GLY A 97 15.42 34.92 -13.14
N ASP A 98 15.53 36.07 -12.45
CA ASP A 98 15.26 36.17 -11.01
C ASP A 98 13.80 35.82 -10.69
N ARG A 99 12.85 36.30 -11.51
CA ARG A 99 11.44 35.96 -11.38
C ARG A 99 11.17 34.45 -11.56
N ILE A 100 11.79 33.82 -12.56
CA ILE A 100 11.70 32.36 -12.76
C ILE A 100 12.22 31.61 -11.51
N THR A 101 13.34 32.05 -10.93
CA THR A 101 13.91 31.43 -9.74
C THR A 101 12.94 31.46 -8.55
N VAL A 102 12.33 32.62 -8.29
CA VAL A 102 11.32 32.78 -7.23
C VAL A 102 10.11 31.87 -7.46
N LEU A 103 9.62 31.81 -8.70
CA LEU A 103 8.48 30.98 -9.06
C LEU A 103 8.81 29.47 -8.97
N ASP A 104 10.02 29.04 -9.38
CA ASP A 104 10.45 27.66 -9.27
C ASP A 104 10.61 27.24 -7.78
N GLU A 105 11.00 28.12 -6.87
CA GLU A 105 11.02 27.88 -5.43
C GLU A 105 9.60 27.75 -4.85
N GLU A 106 8.71 28.65 -5.22
CA GLU A 106 7.31 28.59 -4.82
C GLU A 106 6.66 27.30 -5.35
N LEU A 107 6.92 26.93 -6.60
CA LEU A 107 6.43 25.70 -7.21
C LEU A 107 6.85 24.44 -6.40
N ARG A 108 8.11 24.36 -6.00
CA ARG A 108 8.60 23.24 -5.17
C ARG A 108 7.83 23.13 -3.86
N SER A 109 7.58 24.29 -3.21
CA SER A 109 6.80 24.33 -1.94
C SER A 109 5.36 23.87 -2.15
N VAL A 110 4.71 24.36 -3.20
CA VAL A 110 3.33 23.98 -3.56
C VAL A 110 3.23 22.49 -3.91
N GLU A 111 4.19 21.97 -4.71
CA GLU A 111 4.22 20.56 -5.09
C GLU A 111 4.50 19.63 -3.89
N ALA A 112 5.35 20.05 -2.96
CA ALA A 112 5.58 19.28 -1.73
C ALA A 112 4.30 19.15 -0.89
N ARG A 113 3.54 20.23 -0.72
CA ARG A 113 2.25 20.22 0.01
C ARG A 113 1.19 19.40 -0.73
N LEU A 114 1.11 19.52 -2.05
CA LEU A 114 0.19 18.70 -2.87
C LEU A 114 0.52 17.23 -2.74
N LYS A 115 1.80 16.85 -2.79
CA LYS A 115 2.25 15.46 -2.58
C LYS A 115 1.83 14.93 -1.22
N GLU A 116 1.96 15.74 -0.17
CA GLU A 116 1.54 15.36 1.18
C GLU A 116 0.03 15.07 1.24
N ILE A 117 -0.81 15.92 0.62
CA ILE A 117 -2.25 15.70 0.54
C ILE A 117 -2.55 14.42 -0.24
N LEU A 118 -1.96 14.25 -1.42
CA LEU A 118 -2.20 13.08 -2.28
C LEU A 118 -1.83 11.76 -1.60
N LEU A 119 -0.75 11.74 -0.81
CA LEU A 119 -0.33 10.55 -0.04
C LEU A 119 -1.31 10.19 1.10
N ASN A 120 -2.24 11.07 1.44
CA ASN A 120 -3.26 10.84 2.46
C ASN A 120 -4.66 10.56 1.88
N ILE A 121 -4.80 10.53 0.55
CA ILE A 121 -6.05 10.13 -0.11
C ILE A 121 -6.06 8.60 -0.28
N PRO A 122 -7.03 7.88 0.29
CA PRO A 122 -7.15 6.44 0.08
C PRO A 122 -7.56 6.10 -1.36
N ASN A 123 -7.31 4.85 -1.77
CA ASN A 123 -7.69 4.40 -3.10
C ASN A 123 -9.22 4.39 -3.32
N MET A 124 -9.63 4.54 -4.58
CA MET A 124 -11.03 4.45 -5.00
C MET A 124 -11.55 3.02 -4.86
N PRO A 125 -12.66 2.78 -4.15
CA PRO A 125 -13.29 1.47 -4.13
C PRO A 125 -13.82 1.09 -5.52
N LYS A 126 -13.81 -0.21 -5.82
CA LYS A 126 -14.54 -0.76 -6.96
C LYS A 126 -16.06 -0.57 -6.76
N ASP A 127 -16.80 -0.42 -7.84
CA ASP A 127 -18.25 -0.09 -7.81
C ASP A 127 -19.10 -1.13 -7.07
N ASP A 128 -18.64 -2.39 -6.98
CA ASP A 128 -19.37 -3.48 -6.28
C ASP A 128 -18.98 -3.62 -4.79
N VAL A 129 -18.13 -2.75 -4.27
CA VAL A 129 -17.78 -2.72 -2.84
C VAL A 129 -18.96 -2.16 -2.05
N PRO A 130 -19.45 -2.87 -1.02
CA PRO A 130 -20.56 -2.39 -0.20
C PRO A 130 -20.19 -1.11 0.54
N ILE A 131 -21.10 -0.14 0.55
CA ILE A 131 -20.96 1.06 1.36
C ILE A 131 -21.31 0.70 2.81
N GLY A 132 -20.39 0.95 3.73
CA GLY A 132 -20.58 0.67 5.14
C GLY A 132 -19.55 1.41 5.98
N LYS A 133 -19.71 1.39 7.30
CA LYS A 133 -18.93 2.16 8.25
C LYS A 133 -17.77 1.39 8.86
N ASP A 134 -18.00 0.15 9.24
CA ASP A 134 -17.04 -0.69 9.98
C ASP A 134 -17.28 -2.19 9.71
N ASP A 135 -16.53 -3.04 10.39
CA ASP A 135 -16.53 -4.50 10.26
C ASP A 135 -17.91 -5.16 10.49
N THR A 136 -18.83 -4.51 11.20
CA THR A 136 -20.19 -5.03 11.44
C THR A 136 -21.07 -4.99 10.19
N GLU A 137 -20.68 -4.22 9.17
CA GLU A 137 -21.40 -4.05 7.90
C GLU A 137 -20.73 -4.81 6.74
N ASN A 138 -19.75 -5.66 7.01
CA ASN A 138 -19.09 -6.51 6.03
C ASN A 138 -19.98 -7.71 5.66
N PRO A 139 -20.49 -7.80 4.41
CA PRO A 139 -21.33 -8.93 4.03
C PRO A 139 -20.51 -10.22 3.89
N GLU A 140 -21.07 -11.32 4.40
CA GLU A 140 -20.53 -12.65 4.15
C GLU A 140 -20.78 -13.05 2.69
N VAL A 141 -19.72 -13.45 1.98
CA VAL A 141 -19.77 -13.91 0.59
C VAL A 141 -19.99 -15.41 0.52
N ARG A 142 -19.26 -16.15 1.35
CA ARG A 142 -19.33 -17.62 1.43
C ARG A 142 -18.69 -18.12 2.71
N ARG A 143 -18.98 -19.37 3.04
CA ARG A 143 -18.32 -20.10 4.11
C ARG A 143 -18.00 -21.52 3.69
N TRP A 144 -17.07 -22.14 4.42
CA TRP A 144 -16.68 -23.52 4.23
C TRP A 144 -16.50 -24.20 5.58
N GLY A 145 -16.92 -25.49 5.65
CA GLY A 145 -16.86 -26.29 6.87
C GLY A 145 -17.86 -25.86 7.93
N GLU A 146 -18.11 -26.76 8.87
CA GLU A 146 -18.98 -26.51 10.00
C GLU A 146 -18.16 -26.43 11.29
N PRO A 147 -18.42 -25.43 12.17
CA PRO A 147 -17.80 -25.34 13.47
C PRO A 147 -17.98 -26.62 14.29
N VAL A 148 -16.88 -27.19 14.76
CA VAL A 148 -16.91 -28.40 15.59
C VAL A 148 -17.58 -28.09 16.91
N LYS A 149 -18.61 -28.85 17.26
CA LYS A 149 -19.26 -28.78 18.58
C LYS A 149 -18.54 -29.73 19.54
N PHE A 150 -17.86 -29.17 20.52
CA PHE A 150 -17.20 -29.93 21.56
C PHE A 150 -18.19 -30.29 22.70
N PRO A 151 -18.08 -31.49 23.29
CA PRO A 151 -18.87 -31.86 24.49
C PRO A 151 -18.35 -31.22 25.78
N PHE A 152 -17.37 -30.33 25.67
CA PHE A 152 -16.73 -29.58 26.75
C PHE A 152 -16.48 -28.14 26.34
N ALA A 153 -16.21 -27.23 27.29
CA ALA A 153 -15.83 -25.86 27.01
C ALA A 153 -14.41 -25.82 26.40
N PRO A 154 -14.23 -25.35 25.17
CA PRO A 154 -12.89 -25.25 24.55
C PRO A 154 -12.04 -24.23 25.31
N LYS A 155 -10.78 -24.57 25.59
CA LYS A 155 -9.80 -23.64 26.13
C LYS A 155 -9.32 -22.65 25.05
N ALA A 156 -8.96 -21.46 25.48
CA ALA A 156 -8.31 -20.49 24.60
C ALA A 156 -6.91 -20.96 24.19
N HIS A 157 -6.43 -20.50 23.01
CA HIS A 157 -5.13 -20.95 22.48
C HIS A 157 -3.94 -20.59 23.38
N TRP A 158 -4.02 -19.51 24.14
CA TRP A 158 -2.99 -19.15 25.11
C TRP A 158 -2.94 -20.10 26.31
N ASP A 159 -4.09 -20.51 26.84
CA ASP A 159 -4.17 -21.50 27.93
C ASP A 159 -3.68 -22.87 27.45
N LEU A 160 -4.08 -23.29 26.23
CA LEU A 160 -3.59 -24.53 25.63
C LEU A 160 -2.07 -24.49 25.39
N GLY A 161 -1.55 -23.37 24.95
CA GLY A 161 -0.13 -23.20 24.68
C GLY A 161 0.73 -23.27 25.94
N GLU A 162 0.27 -22.72 27.03
CA GLU A 162 0.92 -22.83 28.36
C GLU A 162 0.79 -24.24 28.93
N ASP A 163 -0.40 -24.84 28.94
CA ASP A 163 -0.65 -26.20 29.44
C ASP A 163 0.19 -27.26 28.72
N LEU A 164 0.39 -27.09 27.41
CA LEU A 164 1.20 -27.99 26.58
C LEU A 164 2.69 -27.63 26.56
N ASP A 165 3.09 -26.60 27.28
CA ASP A 165 4.48 -26.08 27.33
C ASP A 165 5.06 -25.75 25.94
N ILE A 166 4.23 -25.25 25.04
CA ILE A 166 4.62 -24.89 23.65
C ILE A 166 4.72 -23.39 23.42
N PHE A 167 4.13 -22.55 24.30
CA PHE A 167 4.27 -21.09 24.32
C PHE A 167 4.85 -20.63 25.67
N ASP A 168 5.63 -19.56 25.65
CA ASP A 168 6.20 -18.94 26.84
C ASP A 168 6.12 -17.41 26.73
N PHE A 169 5.02 -16.87 27.21
CA PHE A 169 4.74 -15.42 27.18
C PHE A 169 5.54 -14.67 28.24
N GLU A 170 5.78 -15.29 29.39
CA GLU A 170 6.49 -14.65 30.50
C GLU A 170 7.97 -14.36 30.12
N ARG A 171 8.66 -15.37 29.58
CA ARG A 171 10.04 -15.18 29.13
C ARG A 171 10.12 -14.27 27.91
N ALA A 172 9.13 -14.30 27.02
CA ALA A 172 9.06 -13.38 25.90
C ALA A 172 8.91 -11.93 26.38
N ALA A 173 8.03 -11.69 27.37
CA ALA A 173 7.88 -10.37 27.98
C ALA A 173 9.15 -9.87 28.66
N LYS A 174 9.90 -10.76 29.32
CA LYS A 174 11.20 -10.44 29.90
C LYS A 174 12.26 -10.01 28.86
N VAL A 175 12.23 -10.64 27.68
CA VAL A 175 13.26 -10.40 26.64
C VAL A 175 12.91 -9.22 25.74
N SER A 176 11.62 -9.09 25.36
CA SER A 176 11.21 -8.16 24.32
C SER A 176 10.01 -7.26 24.72
N GLY A 177 9.42 -7.49 25.88
CA GLY A 177 8.19 -6.80 26.31
C GLY A 177 6.92 -7.59 26.03
N ALA A 178 5.79 -6.98 26.30
CA ALA A 178 4.46 -7.58 26.05
C ALA A 178 4.23 -7.82 24.54
N ARG A 179 3.29 -8.72 24.21
CA ARG A 179 2.90 -9.06 22.83
C ARG A 179 4.02 -9.68 21.99
N PHE A 180 4.99 -10.32 22.63
CA PHE A 180 5.93 -11.24 22.00
C PHE A 180 5.71 -12.64 22.56
N THR A 181 6.12 -13.65 21.81
CA THR A 181 5.92 -15.05 22.17
C THR A 181 7.16 -15.86 21.87
N PHE A 182 7.61 -16.68 22.84
CA PHE A 182 8.50 -17.79 22.52
C PHE A 182 7.67 -19.02 22.17
N TYR A 183 7.89 -19.53 20.97
CA TYR A 183 7.45 -20.88 20.57
C TYR A 183 8.55 -21.85 20.93
N LYS A 184 8.24 -22.95 21.61
CA LYS A 184 9.23 -23.96 21.97
C LYS A 184 8.75 -25.38 21.72
N GLY A 185 9.69 -26.31 21.61
CA GLY A 185 9.38 -27.71 21.41
C GLY A 185 8.47 -27.96 20.20
N LEU A 186 7.32 -28.59 20.45
CA LEU A 186 6.32 -28.89 19.40
C LEU A 186 5.66 -27.62 18.84
N GLY A 187 5.52 -26.54 19.63
CA GLY A 187 5.00 -25.26 19.14
C GLY A 187 5.88 -24.66 18.07
N ALA A 188 7.21 -24.60 18.28
CA ALA A 188 8.15 -24.12 17.28
C ALA A 188 8.19 -25.01 16.02
N ARG A 189 8.02 -26.32 16.19
CA ARG A 189 7.91 -27.26 15.06
C ARG A 189 6.63 -27.06 14.27
N LEU A 190 5.50 -26.83 14.95
CA LEU A 190 4.20 -26.55 14.32
C LEU A 190 4.24 -25.24 13.51
N GLU A 191 4.77 -24.17 14.08
CA GLU A 191 4.94 -22.89 13.40
C GLU A 191 5.73 -23.04 12.09
N ARG A 192 6.89 -23.69 12.17
CA ARG A 192 7.72 -23.98 10.99
C ARG A 192 6.99 -24.88 9.99
N ALA A 193 6.24 -25.89 10.46
CA ALA A 193 5.49 -26.77 9.59
C ALA A 193 4.37 -26.02 8.84
N CYS A 194 3.66 -25.09 9.50
CA CYS A 194 2.67 -24.25 8.85
C CYS A 194 3.30 -23.34 7.78
N ILE A 195 4.43 -22.72 8.07
CA ILE A 195 5.16 -21.90 7.09
C ILE A 195 5.54 -22.73 5.87
N ASN A 196 6.22 -23.87 6.06
CA ASN A 196 6.64 -24.74 4.95
C ASN A 196 5.44 -25.26 4.15
N PHE A 197 4.38 -25.68 4.85
CA PHE A 197 3.16 -26.17 4.22
C PHE A 197 2.54 -25.12 3.28
N MET A 198 2.40 -23.87 3.74
CA MET A 198 1.86 -22.80 2.94
C MET A 198 2.76 -22.46 1.75
N MET A 199 4.07 -22.32 1.97
CA MET A 199 5.04 -22.06 0.90
C MET A 199 5.01 -23.16 -0.17
N ASP A 200 5.09 -24.44 0.23
CA ASP A 200 5.04 -25.57 -0.68
C ASP A 200 3.69 -25.68 -1.42
N LEU A 201 2.58 -25.37 -0.76
CA LEU A 201 1.26 -25.37 -1.38
C LEU A 201 1.19 -24.33 -2.49
N HIS A 202 1.57 -23.10 -2.19
CA HIS A 202 1.51 -22.00 -3.15
C HIS A 202 2.51 -22.17 -4.29
N ALA A 203 3.69 -22.76 -4.03
CA ALA A 203 4.61 -23.15 -5.11
C ALA A 203 3.96 -24.15 -6.09
N ARG A 204 3.21 -25.14 -5.58
CA ARG A 204 2.44 -26.08 -6.43
C ARG A 204 1.28 -25.41 -7.18
N GLN A 205 0.73 -24.31 -6.66
CA GLN A 205 -0.29 -23.49 -7.33
C GLN A 205 0.30 -22.54 -8.38
N GLY A 206 1.62 -22.58 -8.60
CA GLY A 206 2.30 -21.80 -9.63
C GLY A 206 2.90 -20.48 -9.17
N TYR A 207 2.97 -20.24 -7.85
CA TYR A 207 3.68 -19.07 -7.32
C TYR A 207 5.18 -19.33 -7.25
N THR A 208 5.96 -18.33 -7.62
CA THR A 208 7.41 -18.33 -7.43
C THR A 208 7.74 -17.97 -5.98
N GLU A 209 8.48 -18.85 -5.30
CA GLU A 209 8.96 -18.57 -3.94
C GLU A 209 10.00 -17.46 -3.93
N MET A 210 9.86 -16.50 -3.03
CA MET A 210 10.77 -15.37 -2.86
C MET A 210 11.19 -15.22 -1.40
N LEU A 211 12.47 -15.05 -1.16
CA LEU A 211 13.02 -14.63 0.14
C LEU A 211 13.37 -13.14 0.07
N ALA A 212 12.64 -12.32 0.80
CA ALA A 212 12.76 -10.88 0.76
C ALA A 212 13.55 -10.31 1.96
N PRO A 213 14.19 -9.13 1.83
CA PRO A 213 14.77 -8.41 2.96
C PRO A 213 13.71 -8.01 4.01
N TYR A 214 14.06 -8.08 5.30
CA TYR A 214 13.19 -7.65 6.41
C TYR A 214 13.40 -6.20 6.82
N ILE A 215 14.43 -5.55 6.28
CA ILE A 215 14.70 -4.13 6.44
C ILE A 215 14.49 -3.46 5.08
N VAL A 216 13.63 -2.46 5.03
CA VAL A 216 13.24 -1.76 3.81
C VAL A 216 13.43 -0.26 3.91
N SER A 217 13.61 0.41 2.78
CA SER A 217 13.72 1.86 2.71
C SER A 217 12.39 2.56 3.00
N ARG A 218 12.47 3.85 3.37
CA ARG A 218 11.30 4.72 3.51
C ARG A 218 10.46 4.77 2.22
N ASP A 219 11.10 4.81 1.07
CA ASP A 219 10.40 4.86 -0.23
C ASP A 219 9.61 3.59 -0.51
N SER A 220 10.12 2.42 -0.08
CA SER A 220 9.38 1.16 -0.17
C SER A 220 8.14 1.17 0.72
N MET A 221 8.23 1.75 1.92
CA MET A 221 7.08 1.91 2.81
C MET A 221 6.03 2.89 2.26
N ILE A 222 6.45 3.91 1.51
CA ILE A 222 5.54 4.83 0.80
C ILE A 222 4.89 4.11 -0.39
N GLY A 223 5.67 3.33 -1.14
CA GLY A 223 5.21 2.64 -2.35
C GLY A 223 4.04 1.67 -2.11
N THR A 224 3.90 1.13 -0.91
CA THR A 224 2.78 0.27 -0.50
C THR A 224 1.81 0.96 0.47
N GLY A 225 1.91 2.30 0.66
CA GLY A 225 0.99 3.10 1.46
C GLY A 225 1.07 2.89 2.97
N GLN A 226 2.15 2.28 3.47
CA GLN A 226 2.40 2.18 4.92
C GLN A 226 2.73 3.56 5.50
N LEU A 227 3.51 4.36 4.76
CA LEU A 227 3.82 5.74 5.10
C LEU A 227 3.15 6.72 4.14
N PRO A 228 2.76 7.91 4.63
CA PRO A 228 2.89 8.41 6.00
C PRO A 228 1.81 7.91 6.96
N LYS A 229 0.73 7.32 6.47
CA LYS A 229 -0.52 7.05 7.18
C LYS A 229 -0.35 6.25 8.48
N PHE A 230 0.48 5.20 8.46
CA PHE A 230 0.66 4.28 9.57
C PHE A 230 2.04 4.41 10.24
N ALA A 231 2.63 5.62 10.23
CA ALA A 231 3.98 5.83 10.76
C ALA A 231 4.14 5.39 12.23
N GLU A 232 3.11 5.57 13.06
CA GLU A 232 3.12 5.20 14.48
C GLU A 232 3.09 3.67 14.70
N ASP A 233 2.61 2.92 13.71
CA ASP A 233 2.58 1.45 13.75
C ASP A 233 3.87 0.80 13.23
N MET A 234 4.81 1.58 12.73
CA MET A 234 6.02 1.07 12.08
C MET A 234 7.24 1.15 13.00
N PHE A 235 8.05 0.09 13.03
CA PHE A 235 9.36 0.10 13.69
C PHE A 235 10.41 0.74 12.78
N LYS A 236 10.76 2.00 13.05
CA LYS A 236 11.86 2.71 12.38
C LYS A 236 13.19 2.37 13.03
N LEU A 237 14.24 2.16 12.23
CA LEU A 237 15.61 1.98 12.73
C LEU A 237 16.21 3.35 13.11
N GLU A 238 16.78 3.43 14.29
CA GLU A 238 17.37 4.67 14.79
C GLU A 238 18.56 5.10 13.90
N GLY A 239 18.59 6.39 13.54
CA GLY A 239 19.64 6.98 12.71
C GLY A 239 19.57 6.61 11.21
N LEU A 240 18.58 5.84 10.77
CA LEU A 240 18.42 5.41 9.38
C LEU A 240 17.02 5.74 8.85
N GLU A 241 16.92 5.96 7.53
CA GLU A 241 15.60 6.04 6.84
C GLU A 241 15.17 4.65 6.39
N GLN A 242 15.19 3.70 7.33
CA GLN A 242 14.84 2.30 7.14
C GLN A 242 13.89 1.80 8.23
N TYR A 243 13.15 0.75 7.91
CA TYR A 243 12.08 0.20 8.74
C TYR A 243 12.12 -1.32 8.74
N LEU A 244 11.71 -1.94 9.84
CA LEU A 244 11.35 -3.36 9.83
C LEU A 244 10.04 -3.55 9.07
N VAL A 245 9.94 -4.60 8.25
CA VAL A 245 8.76 -4.87 7.43
C VAL A 245 7.53 -5.19 8.29
N PRO A 246 6.39 -4.53 8.08
CA PRO A 246 5.13 -4.89 8.72
C PRO A 246 4.41 -6.05 8.02
N THR A 247 4.86 -6.40 6.80
CA THR A 247 4.27 -7.39 5.89
C THR A 247 5.23 -7.65 4.73
N ALA A 248 5.22 -8.86 4.19
CA ALA A 248 5.98 -9.20 2.99
C ALA A 248 5.53 -8.43 1.74
N GLU A 249 4.32 -7.87 1.75
CA GLU A 249 3.81 -6.98 0.71
C GLU A 249 4.81 -5.86 0.37
N VAL A 250 5.42 -5.25 1.40
CA VAL A 250 6.32 -4.11 1.19
C VAL A 250 7.52 -4.46 0.31
N PRO A 251 8.39 -5.42 0.65
CA PRO A 251 9.53 -5.74 -0.22
C PRO A 251 9.11 -6.38 -1.54
N ALA A 252 8.09 -7.24 -1.54
CA ALA A 252 7.71 -7.97 -2.75
C ALA A 252 7.00 -7.08 -3.79
N THR A 253 6.12 -6.16 -3.38
CA THR A 253 5.50 -5.21 -4.31
C THR A 253 6.52 -4.22 -4.86
N ASN A 254 7.48 -3.77 -4.02
CA ASN A 254 8.55 -2.88 -4.46
C ASN A 254 9.66 -3.58 -5.27
N TYR A 255 9.58 -4.91 -5.45
CA TYR A 255 10.53 -5.65 -6.30
C TYR A 255 10.57 -5.08 -7.72
N HIS A 256 9.43 -4.68 -8.25
CA HIS A 256 9.30 -4.06 -9.57
C HIS A 256 9.12 -2.54 -9.54
N ARG A 257 9.42 -1.88 -8.42
CA ARG A 257 9.34 -0.41 -8.37
C ARG A 257 10.25 0.24 -9.40
N GLU A 258 9.72 1.24 -10.12
CA GLU A 258 10.42 1.99 -11.19
C GLU A 258 10.80 1.14 -12.41
N GLU A 259 10.21 -0.04 -12.57
CA GLU A 259 10.36 -0.88 -13.76
C GLU A 259 9.15 -0.78 -14.69
N ILE A 260 9.38 -0.99 -15.97
CA ILE A 260 8.33 -1.17 -16.97
C ILE A 260 8.33 -2.64 -17.36
N LEU A 261 7.35 -3.37 -16.87
CA LEU A 261 7.24 -4.81 -17.12
C LEU A 261 6.79 -5.11 -18.55
N ASP A 262 7.28 -6.24 -19.07
CA ASP A 262 6.81 -6.78 -20.35
C ASP A 262 5.45 -7.46 -20.14
N GLY A 263 4.40 -6.87 -20.71
CA GLY A 263 3.03 -7.40 -20.59
C GLY A 263 2.86 -8.84 -21.09
N ALA A 264 3.77 -9.34 -21.93
CA ALA A 264 3.74 -10.74 -22.38
C ALA A 264 4.20 -11.74 -21.29
N LYS A 265 4.83 -11.26 -20.21
CA LYS A 265 5.28 -12.08 -19.08
C LYS A 265 4.30 -12.06 -17.91
N LEU A 266 3.29 -11.21 -17.96
CA LEU A 266 2.25 -11.15 -16.93
C LEU A 266 1.17 -12.21 -17.18
N PRO A 267 0.57 -12.79 -16.12
CA PRO A 267 0.80 -12.45 -14.72
C PRO A 267 2.08 -13.07 -14.14
N GLU A 268 2.71 -12.39 -13.17
CA GLU A 268 3.77 -12.95 -12.32
C GLU A 268 3.21 -13.15 -10.91
N HIS A 269 3.42 -14.34 -10.34
CA HIS A 269 2.90 -14.73 -9.04
C HIS A 269 4.04 -15.04 -8.09
N TYR A 270 4.03 -14.46 -6.89
CA TYR A 270 5.04 -14.69 -5.85
C TYR A 270 4.41 -15.13 -4.54
N THR A 271 5.03 -16.10 -3.86
CA THR A 271 4.76 -16.42 -2.46
C THR A 271 5.97 -16.05 -1.61
N VAL A 272 5.75 -15.32 -0.53
CA VAL A 272 6.83 -14.71 0.25
C VAL A 272 6.58 -14.92 1.73
N TYR A 273 7.56 -15.50 2.43
CA TYR A 273 7.54 -15.58 3.88
C TYR A 273 8.36 -14.45 4.50
N THR A 274 7.81 -13.77 5.51
CA THR A 274 8.56 -12.87 6.39
C THR A 274 8.10 -13.00 7.84
N ALA A 275 9.02 -12.76 8.79
CA ALA A 275 8.62 -12.19 10.05
C ALA A 275 8.13 -10.75 9.79
N SER A 276 7.02 -10.38 10.40
CA SER A 276 6.38 -9.07 10.25
C SER A 276 6.36 -8.35 11.59
N PHE A 277 6.54 -7.03 11.57
CA PHE A 277 6.74 -6.21 12.77
C PHE A 277 5.76 -5.03 12.78
N ARG A 278 4.94 -4.92 13.84
CA ARG A 278 3.96 -3.83 14.02
C ARG A 278 3.96 -3.32 15.44
N ALA A 279 4.03 -2.00 15.63
CA ALA A 279 3.99 -1.39 16.95
C ALA A 279 2.59 -1.39 17.58
N GLU A 280 1.53 -1.65 16.78
CA GLU A 280 0.15 -1.81 17.27
C GLU A 280 -0.32 -0.61 18.12
N ALA A 281 0.07 0.61 17.77
CA ALA A 281 -0.17 1.82 18.54
C ALA A 281 -1.66 2.11 18.76
N GLY A 282 -2.51 1.82 17.76
CA GLY A 282 -3.95 2.02 17.80
C GLY A 282 -4.76 0.92 18.48
N SER A 283 -4.12 -0.15 18.99
CA SER A 283 -4.80 -1.38 19.47
C SER A 283 -4.85 -1.53 20.99
N ALA A 284 -4.73 -0.46 21.75
CA ALA A 284 -4.74 -0.49 23.20
C ALA A 284 -6.00 -1.20 23.75
N GLY A 285 -5.78 -2.24 24.58
CA GLY A 285 -6.85 -2.99 25.25
C GLY A 285 -7.54 -4.08 24.41
N ARG A 286 -7.26 -4.20 23.10
CA ARG A 286 -7.82 -5.24 22.23
C ARG A 286 -6.87 -6.43 22.08
N ASP A 287 -7.38 -7.66 22.22
CA ASP A 287 -6.65 -8.92 22.00
C ASP A 287 -5.24 -8.93 22.64
N THR A 288 -5.16 -8.52 23.92
CA THR A 288 -3.88 -8.33 24.64
C THR A 288 -3.24 -9.65 25.08
N ARG A 289 -3.96 -10.77 24.99
CA ARG A 289 -3.48 -12.11 25.34
C ARG A 289 -3.41 -13.01 24.10
N GLY A 290 -2.43 -13.91 24.09
CA GLY A 290 -2.27 -14.92 23.06
C GLY A 290 -1.61 -14.41 21.79
N LEU A 291 -1.93 -15.05 20.64
CA LEU A 291 -1.24 -14.87 19.36
C LEU A 291 -1.96 -13.96 18.35
N ILE A 292 -3.18 -13.49 18.68
CA ILE A 292 -4.00 -12.76 17.70
C ILE A 292 -3.36 -11.42 17.32
N ARG A 293 -2.73 -10.74 18.29
CA ARG A 293 -2.17 -9.40 18.07
C ARG A 293 -0.79 -9.27 18.72
N GLN A 294 0.22 -9.43 17.89
CA GLN A 294 1.63 -9.47 18.30
C GLN A 294 2.44 -8.35 17.62
N HIS A 295 3.50 -7.88 18.30
CA HIS A 295 4.48 -6.96 17.71
C HIS A 295 5.37 -7.64 16.67
N GLN A 296 5.57 -8.94 16.79
CA GLN A 296 6.26 -9.77 15.81
C GLN A 296 5.45 -11.04 15.55
N PHE A 297 5.19 -11.35 14.28
CA PHE A 297 4.49 -12.57 13.85
C PHE A 297 5.00 -13.03 12.50
N ASN A 298 4.77 -14.29 12.16
CA ASN A 298 5.14 -14.85 10.87
C ASN A 298 3.96 -14.76 9.89
N LYS A 299 4.26 -14.45 8.61
CA LYS A 299 3.26 -14.37 7.55
C LYS A 299 3.80 -14.93 6.24
N VAL A 300 3.00 -15.77 5.58
CA VAL A 300 3.17 -16.14 4.18
C VAL A 300 2.23 -15.25 3.36
N GLU A 301 2.76 -14.55 2.41
CA GLU A 301 2.06 -13.57 1.57
C GLU A 301 1.99 -14.06 0.12
N LEU A 302 0.86 -13.78 -0.54
CA LEU A 302 0.68 -14.00 -1.97
C LEU A 302 0.62 -12.66 -2.69
N ILE A 303 1.38 -12.52 -3.76
CA ILE A 303 1.42 -11.29 -4.57
C ILE A 303 1.32 -11.66 -6.03
N LYS A 304 0.50 -10.91 -6.77
CA LYS A 304 0.35 -11.07 -8.21
C LYS A 304 0.54 -9.73 -8.91
N PHE A 305 1.43 -9.71 -9.89
CA PHE A 305 1.51 -8.62 -10.87
C PHE A 305 0.75 -9.05 -12.12
N THR A 306 -0.26 -8.28 -12.48
CA THR A 306 -1.18 -8.68 -13.53
C THR A 306 -1.44 -7.54 -14.52
N GLN A 307 -1.97 -7.88 -15.69
CA GLN A 307 -2.52 -6.87 -16.59
C GLN A 307 -3.81 -6.30 -15.96
N PRO A 308 -4.07 -4.98 -16.10
CA PRO A 308 -5.23 -4.34 -15.48
C PRO A 308 -6.56 -5.02 -15.80
N GLU A 309 -6.70 -5.51 -17.03
CA GLU A 309 -7.92 -6.18 -17.51
C GLU A 309 -8.27 -7.44 -16.72
N ASN A 310 -7.25 -8.15 -16.22
CA ASN A 310 -7.37 -9.44 -15.54
C ASN A 310 -7.31 -9.32 -14.01
N SER A 311 -7.07 -8.10 -13.47
CA SER A 311 -6.77 -7.90 -12.04
C SER A 311 -7.87 -8.41 -11.10
N TRP A 312 -9.13 -8.29 -11.49
CA TRP A 312 -10.25 -8.77 -10.67
C TRP A 312 -10.37 -10.30 -10.65
N GLU A 313 -10.14 -10.95 -11.79
CA GLU A 313 -10.12 -12.41 -11.86
C GLU A 313 -8.94 -13.00 -11.09
N GLU A 314 -7.78 -12.35 -11.17
CA GLU A 314 -6.58 -12.72 -10.42
C GLU A 314 -6.76 -12.52 -8.90
N LEU A 315 -7.49 -11.48 -8.47
CA LEU A 315 -7.87 -11.31 -7.06
C LEU A 315 -8.75 -12.49 -6.59
N GLU A 316 -9.79 -12.85 -7.35
CA GLU A 316 -10.65 -13.99 -7.01
C GLU A 316 -9.88 -15.31 -6.99
N GLY A 317 -8.90 -15.47 -7.89
CA GLY A 317 -7.98 -16.61 -7.90
C GLY A 317 -7.12 -16.65 -6.63
N MET A 318 -6.53 -15.52 -6.26
CA MET A 318 -5.67 -15.41 -5.08
C MET A 318 -6.45 -15.71 -3.78
N VAL A 319 -7.70 -15.26 -3.67
CA VAL A 319 -8.56 -15.59 -2.54
C VAL A 319 -8.81 -17.10 -2.45
N ARG A 320 -9.10 -17.77 -3.59
CA ARG A 320 -9.26 -19.24 -3.64
C ARG A 320 -8.00 -19.97 -3.23
N ASP A 321 -6.82 -19.48 -3.65
CA ASP A 321 -5.53 -20.07 -3.29
C ASP A 321 -5.29 -19.98 -1.77
N ALA A 322 -5.65 -18.85 -1.15
CA ALA A 322 -5.56 -18.67 0.30
C ALA A 322 -6.57 -19.53 1.07
N GLU A 323 -7.81 -19.65 0.57
CA GLU A 323 -8.84 -20.55 1.16
C GLU A 323 -8.40 -22.02 1.18
N GLU A 324 -7.60 -22.45 0.19
CA GLU A 324 -7.14 -23.83 0.08
C GLU A 324 -6.27 -24.26 1.27
N VAL A 325 -5.50 -23.33 1.86
CA VAL A 325 -4.75 -23.55 3.10
C VAL A 325 -5.69 -24.05 4.21
N LEU A 326 -6.80 -23.35 4.43
CA LEU A 326 -7.75 -23.66 5.50
C LEU A 326 -8.54 -24.93 5.21
N LYS A 327 -8.89 -25.19 3.96
CA LYS A 327 -9.55 -26.44 3.54
C LYS A 327 -8.67 -27.64 3.82
N LEU A 328 -7.40 -27.59 3.42
CA LEU A 328 -6.45 -28.68 3.65
C LEU A 328 -6.13 -28.88 5.12
N LEU A 329 -6.20 -27.84 5.94
CA LEU A 329 -6.10 -27.93 7.40
C LEU A 329 -7.43 -28.31 8.08
N ASN A 330 -8.50 -28.45 7.30
CA ASN A 330 -9.86 -28.76 7.79
C ASN A 330 -10.35 -27.75 8.86
N LEU A 331 -10.06 -26.44 8.63
CA LEU A 331 -10.46 -25.36 9.51
C LEU A 331 -11.69 -24.65 8.94
N PRO A 332 -12.83 -24.62 9.64
CA PRO A 332 -14.01 -23.87 9.21
C PRO A 332 -13.72 -22.38 9.12
N TYR A 333 -14.14 -21.77 8.02
CA TYR A 333 -13.94 -20.33 7.78
C TYR A 333 -15.14 -19.71 7.06
N ARG A 334 -15.21 -18.39 7.07
CA ARG A 334 -16.05 -17.60 6.18
C ARG A 334 -15.21 -16.56 5.43
N VAL A 335 -15.71 -16.14 4.28
CA VAL A 335 -15.15 -15.03 3.50
C VAL A 335 -16.14 -13.88 3.55
N VAL A 336 -15.67 -12.71 3.93
CA VAL A 336 -16.44 -11.47 3.92
C VAL A 336 -15.81 -10.47 2.93
N THR A 337 -16.65 -9.64 2.29
CA THR A 337 -16.15 -8.47 1.55
C THR A 337 -16.12 -7.30 2.51
N LEU A 338 -14.99 -6.62 2.62
CA LEU A 338 -14.91 -5.42 3.45
C LEU A 338 -15.68 -4.28 2.81
N CYS A 339 -16.49 -3.59 3.61
CA CYS A 339 -17.20 -2.39 3.20
C CYS A 339 -16.25 -1.19 3.08
N THR A 340 -16.71 -0.10 2.48
CA THR A 340 -15.89 1.08 2.20
C THR A 340 -15.21 1.69 3.43
N GLY A 341 -15.83 1.63 4.60
CA GLY A 341 -15.26 2.17 5.85
C GLY A 341 -14.23 1.28 6.52
N ASP A 342 -14.22 -0.03 6.19
CA ASP A 342 -13.33 -1.03 6.79
C ASP A 342 -12.16 -1.46 5.90
N MET A 343 -12.26 -1.25 4.57
CA MET A 343 -11.19 -1.64 3.64
C MET A 343 -9.87 -0.91 3.91
N GLY A 344 -8.75 -1.62 3.64
CA GLY A 344 -7.39 -1.08 3.71
C GLY A 344 -7.20 0.19 2.86
N PHE A 345 -6.30 1.06 3.31
CA PHE A 345 -6.08 2.38 2.73
C PHE A 345 -5.77 2.35 1.22
N THR A 346 -4.94 1.42 0.78
CA THR A 346 -4.49 1.28 -0.62
C THR A 346 -5.38 0.39 -1.47
N SER A 347 -6.32 -0.33 -0.86
CA SER A 347 -7.15 -1.31 -1.56
C SER A 347 -8.27 -0.67 -2.35
N ALA A 348 -8.55 -1.24 -3.54
CA ALA A 348 -9.76 -0.97 -4.31
C ALA A 348 -10.89 -1.97 -4.00
N LYS A 349 -10.54 -3.18 -3.55
CA LYS A 349 -11.46 -4.20 -3.03
C LYS A 349 -10.69 -5.12 -2.09
N THR A 350 -11.32 -5.54 -1.01
CA THR A 350 -10.71 -6.41 0.00
C THR A 350 -11.67 -7.51 0.40
N TYR A 351 -11.14 -8.71 0.57
CA TYR A 351 -11.78 -9.82 1.24
C TYR A 351 -11.02 -10.16 2.51
N ASP A 352 -11.75 -10.50 3.58
CA ASP A 352 -11.17 -11.17 4.73
C ASP A 352 -11.62 -12.62 4.78
N ILE A 353 -10.68 -13.51 5.12
CA ILE A 353 -10.93 -14.93 5.37
C ILE A 353 -10.85 -15.12 6.88
N GLU A 354 -11.99 -15.28 7.52
CA GLU A 354 -12.09 -15.37 8.96
C GLU A 354 -12.25 -16.83 9.38
N VAL A 355 -11.38 -17.29 10.29
CA VAL A 355 -11.36 -18.66 10.79
C VAL A 355 -12.21 -18.78 12.07
N TRP A 356 -12.95 -19.89 12.21
CA TRP A 356 -13.71 -20.15 13.43
C TRP A 356 -12.81 -20.36 14.64
N MET A 357 -13.05 -19.59 15.71
CA MET A 357 -12.33 -19.68 16.98
C MET A 357 -13.23 -20.28 18.05
N PRO A 358 -13.09 -21.59 18.38
CA PRO A 358 -14.01 -22.29 19.28
C PRO A 358 -14.15 -21.67 20.66
N ALA A 359 -13.05 -21.23 21.27
CA ALA A 359 -13.08 -20.63 22.62
C ALA A 359 -13.70 -19.22 22.64
N GLN A 360 -13.86 -18.58 21.49
CA GLN A 360 -14.47 -17.25 21.36
C GLN A 360 -15.88 -17.32 20.77
N ASP A 361 -16.30 -18.49 20.30
CA ASP A 361 -17.58 -18.76 19.64
C ASP A 361 -17.86 -17.78 18.48
N ARG A 362 -16.83 -17.49 17.66
CA ARG A 362 -16.93 -16.59 16.52
C ARG A 362 -15.84 -16.80 15.48
N TYR A 363 -16.08 -16.25 14.30
CA TYR A 363 -15.09 -16.10 13.23
C TYR A 363 -14.16 -14.90 13.53
N ARG A 364 -12.88 -15.07 13.19
CA ARG A 364 -11.83 -14.07 13.42
C ARG A 364 -10.85 -14.03 12.27
#